data_49a856489eb4193d498583fe116a7c12
#
_entry.id   49a856489eb4193d498583fe116a7c12
#
_cell.length_a   1.000
_cell.length_b   1.000
_cell.length_c   1.000
_cell.angle_alpha   90.00
_cell.angle_beta   90.00
_cell.angle_gamma   90.00
#
_symmetry.space_group_name_H-M   'P 1'
#
loop_
_entity.id
_entity.type
_entity.pdbx_description
1 polymer ?
#
loop_
_entity_poly.entity_id
_entity_poly.type
_entity_poly.pdbx_seq_one_letter_code
_entity_poly.pdbx_strand_id
1 'polypeptide(L)'
;MYSGRLFVPLQAEKRKKMKVAVVKYNAGNIYSVIHALQRLGVTPVLTDNPEELQKADKVLFPGQGEASNAMRYLREHNLDKVIRDLKNPILGICIGQQLMCRHSEEGNTDCLGIFDVDVLRFQPQRHEDKVPHMGWNQLRFAQTEELRVKGEKFQLIDSGLFKGFTEGEFVYFVHSFYVPVCADTIATTDYILPFSAALHKDNYYATQFHPEKSGSVGERIIKNFLEL
;
A
#
# COMPACT_ATOMS: atom_id res chain seq x y z
N MET A 1 50.72 -40.45 11.45
CA MET A 1 49.71 -40.40 10.38
C MET A 1 48.74 -39.26 10.70
N TYR A 2 48.91 -38.09 10.04
CA TYR A 2 47.99 -36.96 10.20
C TYR A 2 46.98 -37.02 9.07
N SER A 3 45.71 -37.24 9.43
CA SER A 3 44.57 -37.22 8.51
C SER A 3 44.19 -35.75 8.24
N GLY A 4 44.59 -35.26 7.08
CA GLY A 4 44.18 -33.93 6.58
C GLY A 4 42.70 -33.97 6.17
N ARG A 5 41.83 -33.34 6.96
CA ARG A 5 40.45 -33.02 6.50
C ARG A 5 40.52 -31.91 5.51
N LEU A 6 40.18 -32.21 4.26
CA LEU A 6 39.92 -31.18 3.21
C LEU A 6 38.74 -30.36 3.67
N PHE A 7 38.96 -29.07 3.91
CA PHE A 7 37.90 -28.08 4.08
C PHE A 7 37.38 -27.73 2.66
N VAL A 8 36.21 -28.25 2.31
CA VAL A 8 35.46 -27.79 1.11
C VAL A 8 34.73 -26.51 1.52
N PRO A 9 35.01 -25.36 0.89
CA PRO A 9 34.25 -24.14 1.18
C PRO A 9 32.79 -24.37 0.75
N LEU A 10 31.83 -24.18 1.68
CA LEU A 10 30.43 -24.07 1.31
C LEU A 10 30.31 -22.92 0.29
N GLN A 11 29.96 -23.24 -0.93
CA GLN A 11 29.55 -22.23 -1.92
C GLN A 11 28.33 -21.53 -1.32
N ALA A 12 28.47 -20.23 -0.96
CA ALA A 12 27.34 -19.40 -0.61
C ALA A 12 26.38 -19.39 -1.81
N GLU A 13 25.22 -20.02 -1.64
CA GLU A 13 24.13 -19.92 -2.63
C GLU A 13 23.90 -18.44 -2.89
N LYS A 14 24.09 -18.00 -4.14
CA LYS A 14 23.74 -16.66 -4.57
C LYS A 14 22.23 -16.52 -4.40
N ARG A 15 21.77 -15.97 -3.27
CA ARG A 15 20.37 -15.61 -3.08
C ARG A 15 19.96 -14.78 -4.29
N LYS A 16 18.97 -15.28 -5.04
CA LYS A 16 18.41 -14.59 -6.19
C LYS A 16 17.99 -13.18 -5.74
N LYS A 17 18.56 -12.15 -6.35
CA LYS A 17 18.25 -10.76 -5.97
C LYS A 17 16.77 -10.51 -6.25
N MET A 18 16.00 -10.12 -5.24
CA MET A 18 14.58 -9.77 -5.35
C MET A 18 14.38 -8.68 -6.41
N LYS A 19 13.47 -8.89 -7.32
CA LYS A 19 13.08 -7.91 -8.33
C LYS A 19 11.86 -7.14 -7.84
N VAL A 20 12.03 -5.83 -7.63
CA VAL A 20 10.95 -4.94 -7.22
C VAL A 20 10.65 -3.97 -8.36
N ALA A 21 9.39 -3.89 -8.77
CA ALA A 21 8.93 -2.90 -9.73
C ALA A 21 8.12 -1.81 -9.05
N VAL A 22 8.25 -0.59 -9.54
CA VAL A 22 7.40 0.55 -9.19
C VAL A 22 6.64 0.94 -10.44
N VAL A 23 5.31 0.97 -10.37
CA VAL A 23 4.46 1.32 -11.51
C VAL A 23 4.72 2.76 -11.91
N LYS A 24 5.15 2.96 -13.16
CA LYS A 24 5.34 4.27 -13.76
C LYS A 24 4.04 4.71 -14.43
N TYR A 25 3.46 5.78 -13.94
CA TYR A 25 2.34 6.47 -14.55
C TYR A 25 2.42 7.95 -14.21
N ASN A 26 1.49 8.76 -14.67
CA ASN A 26 1.51 10.20 -14.44
C ASN A 26 1.13 10.55 -12.98
N ALA A 27 1.92 10.06 -12.01
CA ALA A 27 1.76 10.30 -10.59
C ALA A 27 2.94 11.08 -10.02
N GLY A 28 2.65 11.99 -9.11
CA GLY A 28 3.68 12.72 -8.36
C GLY A 28 4.37 11.82 -7.30
N ASN A 29 5.55 12.28 -6.89
CA ASN A 29 6.31 11.76 -5.71
C ASN A 29 6.75 10.29 -5.74
N ILE A 30 6.88 9.67 -6.90
CA ILE A 30 7.38 8.29 -7.06
C ILE A 30 8.80 8.14 -6.47
N TYR A 31 9.62 9.19 -6.57
CA TYR A 31 11.01 9.15 -6.08
C TYR A 31 11.13 8.95 -4.57
N SER A 32 10.19 9.43 -3.76
CA SER A 32 10.20 9.16 -2.31
C SER A 32 10.08 7.67 -2.00
N VAL A 33 9.26 6.94 -2.77
CA VAL A 33 9.12 5.48 -2.64
C VAL A 33 10.40 4.78 -3.12
N ILE A 34 10.99 5.22 -4.24
CA ILE A 34 12.27 4.68 -4.73
C ILE A 34 13.37 4.85 -3.68
N HIS A 35 13.48 6.05 -3.08
CA HIS A 35 14.49 6.31 -2.05
C HIS A 35 14.24 5.47 -0.78
N ALA A 36 12.97 5.26 -0.38
CA ALA A 36 12.66 4.39 0.75
C ALA A 36 13.09 2.93 0.49
N LEU A 37 12.86 2.41 -0.71
CA LEU A 37 13.35 1.08 -1.12
C LEU A 37 14.88 1.01 -1.14
N GLN A 38 15.54 2.06 -1.64
CA GLN A 38 17.02 2.14 -1.67
C GLN A 38 17.64 2.13 -0.26
N ARG A 39 17.02 2.81 0.72
CA ARG A 39 17.45 2.74 2.12
C ARG A 39 17.36 1.33 2.69
N LEU A 40 16.41 0.51 2.21
CA LEU A 40 16.28 -0.90 2.54
C LEU A 40 17.17 -1.83 1.70
N GLY A 41 18.10 -1.26 0.91
CA GLY A 41 19.02 -2.02 0.06
C GLY A 41 18.42 -2.57 -1.23
N VAL A 42 17.20 -2.13 -1.60
CA VAL A 42 16.50 -2.57 -2.80
C VAL A 42 16.59 -1.49 -3.89
N THR A 43 17.03 -1.88 -5.08
CA THR A 43 17.01 -1.00 -6.26
C THR A 43 15.82 -1.41 -7.14
N PRO A 44 14.71 -0.66 -7.12
CA PRO A 44 13.54 -1.01 -7.91
C PRO A 44 13.71 -0.62 -9.38
N VAL A 45 12.90 -1.23 -10.24
CA VAL A 45 12.72 -0.81 -11.65
C VAL A 45 11.47 0.06 -11.71
N LEU A 46 11.60 1.28 -12.18
CA LEU A 46 10.46 2.16 -12.47
C LEU A 46 10.00 1.86 -13.90
N THR A 47 8.79 1.30 -14.06
CA THR A 47 8.34 0.78 -15.35
C THR A 47 6.83 0.87 -15.56
N ASP A 48 6.42 1.06 -16.81
CA ASP A 48 5.07 0.90 -17.34
C ASP A 48 4.97 -0.34 -18.27
N ASN A 49 6.04 -1.13 -18.38
CA ASN A 49 6.06 -2.34 -19.18
C ASN A 49 5.34 -3.50 -18.49
N PRO A 50 4.25 -4.08 -19.09
CA PRO A 50 3.50 -5.17 -18.52
C PRO A 50 4.34 -6.39 -18.13
N GLU A 51 5.31 -6.77 -18.98
CA GLU A 51 6.14 -7.93 -18.72
C GLU A 51 7.08 -7.74 -17.53
N GLU A 52 7.62 -6.53 -17.33
CA GLU A 52 8.45 -6.22 -16.19
C GLU A 52 7.65 -6.24 -14.89
N LEU A 53 6.42 -5.71 -14.90
CA LEU A 53 5.50 -5.76 -13.77
C LEU A 53 5.14 -7.21 -13.42
N GLN A 54 4.81 -8.05 -14.40
CA GLN A 54 4.46 -9.46 -14.19
C GLN A 54 5.63 -10.32 -13.73
N LYS A 55 6.86 -9.97 -14.13
CA LYS A 55 8.09 -10.72 -13.78
C LYS A 55 8.74 -10.23 -12.48
N ALA A 56 8.24 -9.15 -11.88
CA ALA A 56 8.71 -8.67 -10.58
C ALA A 56 8.30 -9.62 -9.46
N ASP A 57 9.11 -9.74 -8.42
CA ASP A 57 8.74 -10.49 -7.22
C ASP A 57 7.77 -9.67 -6.35
N LYS A 58 7.87 -8.32 -6.38
CA LYS A 58 7.00 -7.36 -5.70
C LYS A 58 6.73 -6.15 -6.58
N VAL A 59 5.53 -5.60 -6.49
CA VAL A 59 5.14 -4.37 -7.19
C VAL A 59 4.69 -3.32 -6.19
N LEU A 60 5.16 -2.07 -6.34
CA LEU A 60 4.60 -0.92 -5.65
C LEU A 60 3.82 -0.06 -6.65
N PHE A 61 2.64 0.34 -6.22
CA PHE A 61 1.75 1.21 -6.99
C PHE A 61 1.50 2.51 -6.19
N PRO A 62 2.53 3.39 -6.13
CA PRO A 62 2.44 4.64 -5.41
C PRO A 62 1.74 5.70 -6.24
N GLY A 63 1.30 6.78 -5.61
CA GLY A 63 0.88 7.95 -6.36
C GLY A 63 0.46 9.12 -5.51
N GLN A 64 0.49 10.27 -6.15
CA GLN A 64 -0.13 11.51 -5.72
C GLN A 64 -0.78 12.14 -6.94
N GLY A 65 -1.93 12.76 -6.77
CA GLY A 65 -2.67 13.40 -7.84
C GLY A 65 -4.16 13.10 -7.74
N GLU A 66 -4.85 13.29 -8.82
CA GLU A 66 -6.30 13.13 -8.93
C GLU A 66 -6.66 11.79 -9.57
N ALA A 67 -7.68 11.11 -9.04
CA ALA A 67 -8.08 9.78 -9.47
C ALA A 67 -8.45 9.71 -10.95
N SER A 68 -9.20 10.72 -11.48
CA SER A 68 -9.63 10.75 -12.88
C SER A 68 -8.45 10.81 -13.86
N ASN A 69 -7.46 11.66 -13.58
CA ASN A 69 -6.25 11.78 -14.39
C ASN A 69 -5.40 10.50 -14.35
N ALA A 70 -5.27 9.90 -13.18
CA ALA A 70 -4.54 8.65 -13.00
C ALA A 70 -5.22 7.51 -13.77
N MET A 71 -6.53 7.31 -13.60
CA MET A 71 -7.27 6.25 -14.28
C MET A 71 -7.29 6.43 -15.80
N ARG A 72 -7.37 7.68 -16.30
CA ARG A 72 -7.24 7.95 -17.72
C ARG A 72 -5.91 7.44 -18.28
N TYR A 73 -4.80 7.80 -17.63
CA TYR A 73 -3.48 7.34 -18.03
C TYR A 73 -3.37 5.81 -18.01
N LEU A 74 -3.83 5.17 -16.93
CA LEU A 74 -3.79 3.72 -16.80
C LEU A 74 -4.55 3.02 -17.93
N ARG A 75 -5.73 3.53 -18.32
CA ARG A 75 -6.54 2.98 -19.42
C ARG A 75 -5.89 3.20 -20.78
N GLU A 76 -5.37 4.40 -21.05
CA GLU A 76 -4.69 4.74 -22.29
C GLU A 76 -3.48 3.82 -22.57
N HIS A 77 -2.83 3.36 -21.48
CA HIS A 77 -1.65 2.48 -21.55
C HIS A 77 -1.98 1.00 -21.24
N ASN A 78 -3.25 0.63 -21.11
CA ASN A 78 -3.72 -0.71 -20.71
C ASN A 78 -3.16 -1.22 -19.38
N LEU A 79 -2.61 -0.35 -18.54
CA LEU A 79 -2.07 -0.70 -17.22
C LEU A 79 -3.18 -1.08 -16.22
N ASP A 80 -4.40 -0.57 -16.42
CA ASP A 80 -5.58 -0.93 -15.63
C ASP A 80 -5.85 -2.44 -15.66
N LYS A 81 -5.74 -3.08 -16.82
CA LYS A 81 -5.88 -4.53 -16.99
C LYS A 81 -4.70 -5.27 -16.39
N VAL A 82 -3.49 -4.78 -16.69
CA VAL A 82 -2.25 -5.39 -16.18
C VAL A 82 -2.26 -5.45 -14.66
N ILE A 83 -2.57 -4.33 -13.97
CA ILE A 83 -2.59 -4.27 -12.51
C ILE A 83 -3.64 -5.21 -11.93
N ARG A 84 -4.84 -5.31 -12.52
CA ARG A 84 -5.89 -6.25 -12.08
C ARG A 84 -5.51 -7.72 -12.25
N ASP A 85 -4.66 -8.04 -13.21
CA ASP A 85 -4.28 -9.41 -13.53
C ASP A 85 -2.97 -9.86 -12.86
N LEU A 86 -2.29 -8.97 -12.13
CA LEU A 86 -1.07 -9.31 -11.40
C LEU A 86 -1.32 -10.45 -10.40
N LYS A 87 -0.36 -11.37 -10.31
CA LYS A 87 -0.37 -12.49 -9.34
C LYS A 87 0.67 -12.31 -8.25
N ASN A 88 1.68 -11.51 -8.49
CA ASN A 88 2.69 -11.12 -7.52
C ASN A 88 2.12 -10.09 -6.52
N PRO A 89 2.62 -10.06 -5.28
CA PRO A 89 2.16 -9.08 -4.29
C PRO A 89 2.34 -7.65 -4.80
N ILE A 90 1.30 -6.84 -4.64
CA ILE A 90 1.30 -5.42 -5.01
C ILE A 90 0.85 -4.56 -3.83
N LEU A 91 1.57 -3.45 -3.59
CA LEU A 91 1.25 -2.46 -2.55
C LEU A 91 0.82 -1.14 -3.18
N GLY A 92 -0.47 -0.81 -3.08
CA GLY A 92 -1.00 0.52 -3.38
C GLY A 92 -0.72 1.51 -2.25
N ILE A 93 -0.24 2.73 -2.59
CA ILE A 93 0.08 3.76 -1.60
C ILE A 93 -0.71 5.03 -1.91
N CYS A 94 -1.46 5.52 -0.92
CA CYS A 94 -2.30 6.72 -0.98
C CYS A 94 -3.31 6.65 -2.13
N ILE A 95 -3.14 7.41 -3.22
CA ILE A 95 -4.04 7.29 -4.37
C ILE A 95 -4.01 5.88 -4.98
N GLY A 96 -2.89 5.15 -4.87
CA GLY A 96 -2.81 3.75 -5.29
C GLY A 96 -3.82 2.85 -4.56
N GLN A 97 -4.07 3.07 -3.25
CA GLN A 97 -5.16 2.42 -2.53
C GLN A 97 -6.52 2.78 -3.13
N GLN A 98 -6.76 4.06 -3.36
CA GLN A 98 -8.04 4.55 -3.86
C GLN A 98 -8.33 4.05 -5.28
N LEU A 99 -7.32 4.01 -6.14
CA LEU A 99 -7.44 3.48 -7.50
C LEU A 99 -7.70 1.97 -7.53
N MET A 100 -7.33 1.21 -6.50
CA MET A 100 -7.68 -0.21 -6.36
C MET A 100 -9.13 -0.44 -5.95
N CYS A 101 -9.85 0.57 -5.46
CA CYS A 101 -11.27 0.48 -5.11
C CYS A 101 -12.16 0.44 -6.37
N ARG A 102 -13.48 0.34 -6.17
CA ARG A 102 -14.46 0.26 -7.25
C ARG A 102 -14.66 1.61 -7.93
N HIS A 103 -14.92 2.63 -7.15
CA HIS A 103 -15.25 3.98 -7.62
C HIS A 103 -14.69 5.03 -6.66
N SER A 104 -14.42 6.22 -7.16
CA SER A 104 -14.00 7.37 -6.36
C SER A 104 -14.88 8.58 -6.65
N GLU A 105 -15.35 9.25 -5.58
CA GLU A 105 -16.01 10.57 -5.70
C GLU A 105 -15.07 11.63 -6.28
N GLU A 106 -13.74 11.41 -6.22
CA GLU A 106 -12.78 12.31 -6.85
C GLU A 106 -12.87 12.23 -8.38
N GLY A 107 -13.43 13.28 -8.97
CA GLY A 107 -13.68 13.34 -10.40
C GLY A 107 -14.72 12.34 -10.90
N ASN A 108 -15.58 11.80 -10.01
CA ASN A 108 -16.60 10.79 -10.31
C ASN A 108 -16.01 9.65 -11.18
N THR A 109 -15.01 8.96 -10.64
CA THR A 109 -14.12 8.09 -11.42
C THR A 109 -14.34 6.61 -11.10
N ASP A 110 -14.67 5.80 -12.10
CA ASP A 110 -14.58 4.35 -11.98
C ASP A 110 -13.11 3.94 -11.91
N CYS A 111 -12.78 3.13 -10.91
CA CYS A 111 -11.42 2.71 -10.62
C CYS A 111 -11.16 1.25 -11.03
N LEU A 112 -10.19 0.57 -10.40
CA LEU A 112 -9.80 -0.78 -10.80
C LEU A 112 -10.77 -1.88 -10.33
N GLY A 113 -11.58 -1.63 -9.29
CA GLY A 113 -12.57 -2.59 -8.80
C GLY A 113 -11.99 -3.85 -8.13
N ILE A 114 -10.78 -3.76 -7.58
CA ILE A 114 -10.15 -4.85 -6.83
C ILE A 114 -10.80 -4.99 -5.46
N PHE A 115 -10.94 -3.88 -4.73
CA PHE A 115 -11.71 -3.78 -3.50
C PHE A 115 -13.13 -3.28 -3.82
N ASP A 116 -14.15 -4.03 -3.37
CA ASP A 116 -15.56 -3.69 -3.64
C ASP A 116 -16.09 -2.63 -2.66
N VAL A 117 -15.50 -1.45 -2.72
CA VAL A 117 -15.81 -0.30 -1.88
C VAL A 117 -15.58 0.99 -2.65
N ASP A 118 -16.39 2.02 -2.36
CA ASP A 118 -16.24 3.35 -2.96
C ASP A 118 -15.38 4.26 -2.09
N VAL A 119 -14.60 5.11 -2.74
CA VAL A 119 -13.80 6.17 -2.11
C VAL A 119 -14.67 7.41 -1.98
N LEU A 120 -14.80 7.91 -0.76
CA LEU A 120 -15.66 9.03 -0.41
C LEU A 120 -14.84 10.26 -0.03
N ARG A 121 -15.40 11.45 -0.21
CA ARG A 121 -14.79 12.69 0.26
C ARG A 121 -15.10 12.93 1.73
N PHE A 122 -14.11 13.36 2.52
CA PHE A 122 -14.36 13.84 3.87
C PHE A 122 -15.32 15.03 3.88
N GLN A 123 -16.33 14.93 4.76
CA GLN A 123 -17.30 15.99 5.00
C GLN A 123 -17.06 16.57 6.41
N PRO A 124 -16.51 17.78 6.55
CA PRO A 124 -16.34 18.42 7.85
C PRO A 124 -17.66 18.46 8.63
N GLN A 125 -17.60 18.03 9.89
CA GLN A 125 -18.74 18.03 10.81
C GLN A 125 -18.65 19.23 11.78
N ARG A 126 -17.44 19.73 12.01
CA ARG A 126 -17.14 20.82 12.94
C ARG A 126 -16.20 21.81 12.25
N HIS A 127 -16.13 23.04 12.79
CA HIS A 127 -15.26 24.09 12.23
C HIS A 127 -13.77 23.73 12.25
N GLU A 128 -13.34 22.95 13.23
CA GLU A 128 -11.95 22.49 13.39
C GLU A 128 -11.58 21.35 12.44
N ASP A 129 -12.56 20.67 11.84
CA ASP A 129 -12.30 19.58 10.89
C ASP A 129 -11.68 20.15 9.61
N LYS A 130 -10.43 19.80 9.33
CA LYS A 130 -9.72 20.27 8.15
C LYS A 130 -9.70 19.21 7.06
N VAL A 131 -9.94 19.61 5.83
CA VAL A 131 -9.75 18.77 4.64
C VAL A 131 -8.78 19.49 3.72
N PRO A 132 -7.65 18.86 3.37
CA PRO A 132 -7.28 17.45 3.57
C PRO A 132 -6.92 17.08 5.02
N HIS A 133 -7.11 15.79 5.37
CA HIS A 133 -6.41 15.16 6.50
C HIS A 133 -4.91 15.21 6.21
N MET A 134 -4.16 16.02 6.93
CA MET A 134 -2.72 16.19 6.72
C MET A 134 -1.99 16.14 8.06
N GLY A 135 -1.07 15.19 8.19
CA GLY A 135 -0.25 15.04 9.39
C GLY A 135 -0.07 13.60 9.85
N TRP A 136 0.47 13.48 11.06
CA TRP A 136 0.69 12.20 11.72
C TRP A 136 -0.57 11.77 12.46
N ASN A 137 -0.96 10.50 12.29
CA ASN A 137 -2.09 9.92 13.01
C ASN A 137 -1.81 8.44 13.32
N GLN A 138 -2.51 7.92 14.32
CA GLN A 138 -2.31 6.57 14.84
C GLN A 138 -3.02 5.53 13.99
N LEU A 139 -2.35 4.38 13.83
CA LEU A 139 -2.97 3.16 13.33
C LEU A 139 -3.63 2.39 14.48
N ARG A 140 -4.78 1.81 14.18
CA ARG A 140 -5.49 0.87 15.05
C ARG A 140 -5.58 -0.48 14.35
N PHE A 141 -5.19 -1.52 15.09
CA PHE A 141 -5.26 -2.91 14.64
C PHE A 141 -6.29 -3.64 15.51
N ALA A 142 -7.27 -4.30 14.94
CA ALA A 142 -8.14 -5.15 15.75
C ALA A 142 -7.42 -6.47 16.04
N GLN A 143 -6.67 -6.52 17.12
CA GLN A 143 -6.26 -7.80 17.71
C GLN A 143 -7.31 -8.34 18.69
N THR A 144 -8.21 -7.52 19.22
CA THR A 144 -9.12 -7.91 20.31
C THR A 144 -10.46 -7.18 20.37
N GLU A 145 -10.69 -6.10 19.63
CA GLU A 145 -11.96 -5.38 19.70
C GLU A 145 -12.74 -5.47 18.39
N GLU A 146 -14.04 -5.83 18.50
CA GLU A 146 -14.97 -5.76 17.40
C GLU A 146 -15.10 -4.29 16.95
N LEU A 147 -14.55 -3.97 15.79
CA LEU A 147 -14.76 -2.66 15.20
C LEU A 147 -16.23 -2.55 14.76
N ARG A 148 -16.95 -1.58 15.30
CA ARG A 148 -18.33 -1.29 14.90
C ARG A 148 -18.39 0.03 14.16
N VAL A 149 -18.78 -0.02 12.90
CA VAL A 149 -19.05 1.17 12.09
C VAL A 149 -20.50 1.11 11.62
N LYS A 150 -21.29 2.14 11.94
CA LYS A 150 -22.73 2.21 11.61
C LYS A 150 -23.53 0.97 12.05
N GLY A 151 -23.11 0.31 13.17
CA GLY A 151 -23.79 -0.89 13.70
C GLY A 151 -23.34 -2.22 13.11
N GLU A 152 -22.53 -2.23 12.06
CA GLU A 152 -21.92 -3.43 11.50
C GLU A 152 -20.61 -3.80 12.20
N LYS A 153 -20.37 -5.11 12.35
CA LYS A 153 -19.17 -5.66 12.98
C LYS A 153 -18.15 -6.02 11.91
N PHE A 154 -16.91 -5.54 12.09
CA PHE A 154 -15.78 -5.90 11.24
C PHE A 154 -14.69 -6.56 12.08
N GLN A 155 -14.06 -7.60 11.53
CA GLN A 155 -12.89 -8.25 12.11
C GLN A 155 -11.70 -7.94 11.22
N LEU A 156 -10.67 -7.31 11.76
CA LEU A 156 -9.46 -7.02 10.99
C LEU A 156 -8.65 -8.31 10.77
N ILE A 157 -8.09 -8.44 9.57
CA ILE A 157 -7.38 -9.63 9.11
C ILE A 157 -5.88 -9.42 9.33
N ASP A 158 -5.18 -10.42 9.91
CA ASP A 158 -3.72 -10.43 9.91
C ASP A 158 -3.21 -10.71 8.49
N SER A 159 -2.61 -9.71 7.88
CA SER A 159 -2.11 -9.77 6.50
C SER A 159 -0.61 -9.97 6.41
N GLY A 160 0.10 -10.05 7.55
CA GLY A 160 1.57 -10.02 7.59
C GLY A 160 2.18 -8.63 7.36
N LEU A 161 1.46 -7.68 6.71
CA LEU A 161 1.96 -6.31 6.45
C LEU A 161 2.32 -5.57 7.75
N PHE A 162 1.57 -5.80 8.82
CA PHE A 162 1.77 -5.20 10.14
C PHE A 162 2.41 -6.16 11.15
N LYS A 163 3.16 -7.15 10.69
CA LYS A 163 3.88 -8.08 11.57
C LYS A 163 4.80 -7.31 12.52
N GLY A 164 4.66 -7.58 13.83
CA GLY A 164 5.45 -6.95 14.88
C GLY A 164 5.02 -5.51 15.22
N PHE A 165 3.85 -5.06 14.76
CA PHE A 165 3.25 -3.79 15.13
C PHE A 165 2.40 -3.93 16.39
N THR A 166 2.36 -2.85 17.17
CA THR A 166 1.47 -2.68 18.33
C THR A 166 0.59 -1.45 18.09
N GLU A 167 -0.48 -1.32 18.85
CA GLU A 167 -1.32 -0.12 18.79
C GLU A 167 -0.53 1.14 19.11
N GLY A 168 -0.97 2.27 18.55
CA GLY A 168 -0.36 3.58 18.82
C GLY A 168 0.78 3.97 17.89
N GLU A 169 1.10 3.17 16.89
CA GLU A 169 2.09 3.53 15.87
C GLU A 169 1.58 4.67 14.98
N PHE A 170 2.39 5.71 14.83
CA PHE A 170 2.04 6.89 14.03
C PHE A 170 2.56 6.77 12.60
N VAL A 171 1.72 7.17 11.63
CA VAL A 171 2.06 7.24 10.20
C VAL A 171 1.57 8.57 9.61
N TYR A 172 2.13 8.96 8.46
CA TYR A 172 1.86 10.25 7.84
C TYR A 172 0.78 10.14 6.77
N PHE A 173 -0.25 10.97 6.88
CA PHE A 173 -1.38 11.10 5.96
C PHE A 173 -1.37 12.45 5.24
N VAL A 174 -1.85 12.46 3.99
CA VAL A 174 -2.23 13.66 3.25
C VAL A 174 -3.25 13.29 2.18
N HIS A 175 -4.55 13.41 2.51
CA HIS A 175 -5.63 13.05 1.58
C HIS A 175 -6.95 13.74 1.92
N SER A 176 -7.79 14.00 0.91
CA SER A 176 -9.14 14.57 1.05
C SER A 176 -10.24 13.52 0.89
N PHE A 177 -9.90 12.35 0.34
CA PHE A 177 -10.79 11.24 0.11
C PHE A 177 -10.33 10.04 0.92
N TYR A 178 -11.24 9.18 1.32
CA TYR A 178 -10.97 8.04 2.19
C TYR A 178 -11.78 6.81 1.75
N VAL A 179 -11.32 5.65 2.14
CA VAL A 179 -12.04 4.38 1.98
C VAL A 179 -12.76 4.08 3.29
N PRO A 180 -14.10 3.95 3.30
CA PRO A 180 -14.85 3.48 4.47
C PRO A 180 -14.31 2.14 4.98
N VAL A 181 -14.54 1.85 6.27
CA VAL A 181 -14.25 0.51 6.80
C VAL A 181 -15.09 -0.52 6.08
N CYS A 182 -14.46 -1.60 5.60
CA CYS A 182 -15.06 -2.66 4.81
C CYS A 182 -14.45 -4.03 5.18
N ALA A 183 -14.92 -5.09 4.52
CA ALA A 183 -14.45 -6.46 4.79
C ALA A 183 -12.95 -6.68 4.55
N ASP A 184 -12.35 -5.90 3.64
CA ASP A 184 -10.93 -6.00 3.29
C ASP A 184 -10.03 -5.12 4.17
N THR A 185 -10.58 -4.42 5.19
CA THR A 185 -9.81 -3.52 6.07
C THR A 185 -8.89 -4.30 7.00
N ILE A 186 -7.60 -3.92 7.06
CA ILE A 186 -6.58 -4.53 7.92
C ILE A 186 -6.00 -3.56 8.96
N ALA A 187 -6.24 -2.26 8.80
CA ALA A 187 -5.95 -1.24 9.79
C ALA A 187 -6.88 -0.04 9.60
N THR A 188 -7.21 0.62 10.69
CA THR A 188 -8.04 1.84 10.68
C THR A 188 -7.32 3.02 11.30
N THR A 189 -7.85 4.21 11.05
CA THR A 189 -7.46 5.47 11.68
C THR A 189 -8.72 6.31 11.89
N ASP A 190 -8.76 7.08 12.97
CA ASP A 190 -9.85 8.03 13.23
C ASP A 190 -9.46 9.43 12.76
N TYR A 191 -10.27 9.99 11.88
CA TYR A 191 -10.25 11.41 11.51
C TYR A 191 -11.68 11.78 11.11
N ILE A 192 -12.27 12.87 11.52
CA ILE A 192 -13.70 13.17 11.27
C ILE A 192 -14.60 11.93 11.53
N LEU A 193 -14.23 10.78 10.99
CA LEU A 193 -14.84 9.46 11.19
C LEU A 193 -13.77 8.36 11.06
N PRO A 194 -14.03 7.12 11.55
CA PRO A 194 -13.16 5.99 11.31
C PRO A 194 -13.12 5.60 9.82
N PHE A 195 -11.93 5.30 9.29
CA PHE A 195 -11.74 4.90 7.90
C PHE A 195 -10.64 3.82 7.75
N SER A 196 -10.60 3.17 6.60
CA SER A 196 -9.60 2.16 6.26
C SER A 196 -8.25 2.80 5.99
N ALA A 197 -7.34 2.71 6.97
CA ALA A 197 -5.95 3.15 6.82
C ALA A 197 -5.16 2.17 5.93
N ALA A 198 -5.54 0.88 5.92
CA ALA A 198 -4.96 -0.12 5.04
C ALA A 198 -5.97 -1.21 4.68
N LEU A 199 -5.80 -1.79 3.48
CA LEU A 199 -6.63 -2.85 2.91
C LEU A 199 -5.76 -4.04 2.49
N HIS A 200 -6.36 -5.25 2.51
CA HIS A 200 -5.76 -6.46 1.97
C HIS A 200 -6.82 -7.40 1.38
N LYS A 201 -6.56 -7.87 0.17
CA LYS A 201 -7.33 -8.91 -0.50
C LYS A 201 -6.42 -9.68 -1.45
N ASP A 202 -6.33 -10.98 -1.30
CA ASP A 202 -5.48 -11.85 -2.12
C ASP A 202 -4.01 -11.37 -2.14
N ASN A 203 -3.49 -11.01 -3.31
CA ASN A 203 -2.14 -10.46 -3.50
C ASN A 203 -2.11 -8.91 -3.46
N TYR A 204 -3.23 -8.24 -3.22
CA TYR A 204 -3.35 -6.79 -3.19
C TYR A 204 -3.31 -6.26 -1.77
N TYR A 205 -2.32 -5.44 -1.48
CA TYR A 205 -2.14 -4.68 -0.25
C TYR A 205 -2.25 -3.20 -0.56
N ALA A 206 -2.80 -2.42 0.36
CA ALA A 206 -2.89 -0.98 0.15
C ALA A 206 -2.83 -0.19 1.46
N THR A 207 -2.27 1.01 1.41
CA THR A 207 -2.21 1.95 2.54
C THR A 207 -2.69 3.33 2.10
N GLN A 208 -3.54 3.99 2.90
CA GLN A 208 -3.94 5.38 2.68
C GLN A 208 -2.85 6.35 3.09
N PHE A 209 -2.06 6.00 4.09
CA PHE A 209 -0.90 6.76 4.52
C PHE A 209 0.29 6.52 3.59
N HIS A 210 1.32 7.34 3.77
CA HIS A 210 2.57 7.27 3.03
C HIS A 210 3.65 6.57 3.87
N PRO A 211 3.87 5.25 3.72
CA PRO A 211 4.92 4.57 4.47
C PRO A 211 6.31 5.15 4.17
N GLU A 212 6.57 5.62 2.95
CA GLU A 212 7.83 6.24 2.55
C GLU A 212 8.11 7.59 3.26
N LYS A 213 7.07 8.17 3.92
CA LYS A 213 7.16 9.41 4.71
C LYS A 213 6.93 9.18 6.21
N SER A 214 6.75 7.92 6.63
CA SER A 214 6.38 7.57 8.00
C SER A 214 7.56 7.11 8.86
N GLY A 215 8.78 7.54 8.53
CA GLY A 215 9.99 7.25 9.31
C GLY A 215 10.25 5.75 9.48
N SER A 216 10.72 5.34 10.64
CA SER A 216 11.03 3.93 10.94
C SER A 216 9.80 3.02 10.94
N VAL A 217 8.62 3.55 11.29
CA VAL A 217 7.35 2.83 11.22
C VAL A 217 7.04 2.46 9.78
N GLY A 218 7.14 3.43 8.87
CA GLY A 218 6.91 3.21 7.45
C GLY A 218 7.96 2.30 6.79
N GLU A 219 9.23 2.42 7.16
CA GLU A 219 10.29 1.52 6.68
C GLU A 219 10.02 0.07 7.08
N ARG A 220 9.51 -0.17 8.31
CA ARG A 220 9.12 -1.49 8.78
C ARG A 220 7.95 -2.06 7.99
N ILE A 221 6.95 -1.23 7.61
CA ILE A 221 5.82 -1.64 6.76
C ILE A 221 6.34 -2.06 5.37
N ILE A 222 7.18 -1.23 4.73
CA ILE A 222 7.76 -1.58 3.43
C ILE A 222 8.59 -2.86 3.53
N LYS A 223 9.39 -3.01 4.58
CA LYS A 223 10.17 -4.24 4.82
C LYS A 223 9.27 -5.45 4.95
N ASN A 224 8.21 -5.38 5.77
CA ASN A 224 7.25 -6.48 5.91
C ASN A 224 6.63 -6.85 4.56
N PHE A 225 6.22 -5.86 3.75
CA PHE A 225 5.71 -6.10 2.40
C PHE A 225 6.72 -6.83 1.49
N LEU A 226 7.99 -6.47 1.57
CA LEU A 226 9.05 -7.14 0.79
C LEU A 226 9.28 -8.58 1.25
N GLU A 227 8.98 -8.91 2.51
CA GLU A 227 9.17 -10.22 3.13
C GLU A 227 7.93 -11.16 2.97
N LEU A 228 6.78 -10.64 2.51
CA LEU A 228 5.60 -11.45 2.17
C LEU A 228 5.94 -12.40 0.97
#